data_045a99f68b4209768e981d6f14cb926d
#
_entry.id   045a99f68b4209768e981d6f14cb926d
#
_cell.length_a   1.000
_cell.length_b   1.000
_cell.length_c   1.000
_cell.angle_alpha   90.00
_cell.angle_beta   90.00
_cell.angle_gamma   90.00
#
_symmetry.space_group_name_H-M   'P 1'
#
loop_
_entity.id
_entity.type
_entity.pdbx_description
1 polymer ?
#
loop_
_entity_poly.entity_id
_entity_poly.type
_entity_poly.pdbx_seq_one_letter_code
_entity_poly.pdbx_strand_id
1 'polypeptide(L)'
;MKDFGNDSYSGDCFFLVGQLKGLDCNRAADFVEILEIIDRDLGLGLASGIPVSVPPATVCRAVPDKPEETPEKPVKPYQFREQKFPLAELVYWQQYGITPELLERYKVCSLREYHSETAEGKPYTYTSSVAEPMYGYKGKQHIKLYRPFSTPRFLYGGSFGENYCFGLEQLPAKGDTLFITGGEKDVLSLAAHGFHAICF
;
A
#
# COMPACT_ATOMS: atom_id res chain seq x y z
N MET A 1 2.32 -13.50 -0.63
CA MET A 1 1.19 -13.28 0.32
C MET A 1 1.70 -13.56 1.73
N LYS A 2 1.27 -12.82 2.71
CA LYS A 2 1.56 -13.10 4.13
C LYS A 2 0.26 -13.04 4.91
N ASP A 3 -0.06 -14.10 5.64
CA ASP A 3 -1.12 -14.09 6.63
C ASP A 3 -0.55 -13.55 7.94
N PHE A 4 -1.08 -12.41 8.41
CA PHE A 4 -0.62 -11.80 9.66
C PHE A 4 -1.17 -12.48 10.92
N GLY A 5 -2.11 -13.42 10.78
CA GLY A 5 -2.65 -14.24 11.86
C GLY A 5 -1.97 -15.59 12.01
N ASN A 6 -1.28 -16.07 10.98
CA ASN A 6 -0.62 -17.36 10.99
C ASN A 6 0.61 -17.37 10.06
N ASP A 7 1.80 -17.37 10.64
CA ASP A 7 3.06 -17.38 9.89
C ASP A 7 3.25 -18.61 8.99
N SER A 8 2.48 -19.69 9.22
CA SER A 8 2.50 -20.90 8.36
C SER A 8 1.92 -20.65 6.96
N TYR A 9 1.19 -19.55 6.76
CA TYR A 9 0.61 -19.16 5.47
C TYR A 9 1.34 -17.95 4.88
N SER A 10 2.65 -18.00 4.83
CA SER A 10 3.49 -16.97 4.22
C SER A 10 4.25 -17.54 3.03
N GLY A 11 4.06 -16.95 1.85
CA GLY A 11 4.73 -17.41 0.63
C GLY A 11 4.35 -16.60 -0.62
N ASP A 12 4.85 -17.03 -1.75
CA ASP A 12 4.60 -16.48 -3.07
C ASP A 12 3.31 -17.03 -3.72
N CYS A 13 3.10 -16.76 -5.00
CA CYS A 13 1.94 -17.26 -5.74
C CYS A 13 1.96 -18.79 -5.90
N PHE A 14 3.13 -19.40 -6.00
CA PHE A 14 3.27 -20.86 -6.13
C PHE A 14 2.88 -21.55 -4.85
N PHE A 15 3.32 -21.02 -3.71
CA PHE A 15 2.91 -21.49 -2.39
C PHE A 15 1.38 -21.38 -2.22
N LEU A 16 0.77 -20.27 -2.62
CA LEU A 16 -0.68 -20.09 -2.54
C LEU A 16 -1.43 -21.15 -3.34
N VAL A 17 -1.04 -21.36 -4.60
CA VAL A 17 -1.68 -22.38 -5.46
C VAL A 17 -1.46 -23.77 -4.88
N GLY A 18 -0.26 -24.06 -4.40
CA GLY A 18 0.04 -25.31 -3.71
C GLY A 18 -0.89 -25.58 -2.53
N GLN A 19 -1.06 -24.60 -1.63
CA GLN A 19 -1.98 -24.71 -0.49
C GLN A 19 -3.44 -24.91 -0.92
N LEU A 20 -3.91 -24.21 -1.94
CA LEU A 20 -5.27 -24.34 -2.45
C LEU A 20 -5.55 -25.69 -3.12
N LYS A 21 -4.53 -26.34 -3.68
CA LYS A 21 -4.65 -27.59 -4.42
C LYS A 21 -4.12 -28.80 -3.65
N GLY A 22 -3.57 -28.64 -2.44
CA GLY A 22 -2.97 -29.69 -1.65
C GLY A 22 -1.64 -30.21 -2.22
N LEU A 23 -0.89 -29.35 -2.92
CA LEU A 23 0.41 -29.64 -3.53
C LEU A 23 1.54 -28.98 -2.72
N ASP A 24 2.71 -29.61 -2.68
CA ASP A 24 3.89 -29.07 -2.02
C ASP A 24 4.83 -28.40 -3.01
N CYS A 25 4.90 -27.06 -2.98
CA CYS A 25 5.75 -26.27 -3.87
C CYS A 25 7.27 -26.57 -3.76
N ASN A 26 7.71 -27.30 -2.72
CA ASN A 26 9.10 -27.73 -2.58
C ASN A 26 9.39 -29.09 -3.24
N ARG A 27 8.37 -29.81 -3.68
CA ARG A 27 8.52 -31.07 -4.43
C ARG A 27 8.49 -30.78 -5.92
N ALA A 28 9.53 -31.22 -6.64
CA ALA A 28 9.67 -30.91 -8.05
C ALA A 28 8.46 -31.33 -8.91
N ALA A 29 7.86 -32.51 -8.63
CA ALA A 29 6.68 -33.00 -9.38
C ALA A 29 5.46 -32.11 -9.13
N ASP A 30 5.18 -31.78 -7.86
CA ASP A 30 4.05 -30.93 -7.46
C ASP A 30 4.25 -29.49 -7.97
N PHE A 31 5.50 -29.01 -8.01
CA PHE A 31 5.81 -27.68 -8.53
C PHE A 31 5.52 -27.55 -10.04
N VAL A 32 5.83 -28.59 -10.82
CA VAL A 32 5.47 -28.61 -12.24
C VAL A 32 3.95 -28.56 -12.41
N GLU A 33 3.20 -29.33 -11.62
CA GLU A 33 1.73 -29.31 -11.64
C GLU A 33 1.17 -27.93 -11.24
N ILE A 34 1.77 -27.27 -10.26
CA ILE A 34 1.42 -25.87 -9.87
C ILE A 34 1.62 -24.92 -11.06
N LEU A 35 2.73 -25.03 -11.78
CA LEU A 35 3.00 -24.20 -12.96
C LEU A 35 1.97 -24.44 -14.08
N GLU A 36 1.61 -25.71 -14.33
CA GLU A 36 0.59 -26.06 -15.32
C GLU A 36 -0.80 -25.54 -14.95
N ILE A 37 -1.15 -25.58 -13.66
CA ILE A 37 -2.40 -25.01 -13.14
C ILE A 37 -2.43 -23.49 -13.38
N ILE A 38 -1.35 -22.79 -13.03
CA ILE A 38 -1.23 -21.34 -13.22
C ILE A 38 -1.30 -20.98 -14.71
N ASP A 39 -0.56 -21.70 -15.56
CA ASP A 39 -0.56 -21.48 -16.99
C ASP A 39 -1.96 -21.64 -17.60
N ARG A 40 -2.65 -22.72 -17.22
CA ARG A 40 -4.01 -23.01 -17.66
C ARG A 40 -5.02 -22.00 -17.14
N ASP A 41 -5.03 -21.72 -15.83
CA ASP A 41 -6.06 -20.90 -15.18
C ASP A 41 -5.94 -19.41 -15.54
N LEU A 42 -4.72 -18.95 -15.85
CA LEU A 42 -4.45 -17.59 -16.34
C LEU A 42 -4.35 -17.50 -17.87
N GLY A 43 -4.42 -18.62 -18.59
CA GLY A 43 -4.35 -18.66 -20.04
C GLY A 43 -3.02 -18.13 -20.59
N LEU A 44 -1.89 -18.39 -19.92
CA LEU A 44 -0.60 -17.81 -20.29
C LEU A 44 0.02 -18.49 -21.52
N GLY A 45 -0.31 -19.74 -21.79
CA GLY A 45 0.16 -20.51 -22.95
C GLY A 45 1.67 -20.80 -22.93
N LEU A 46 2.31 -20.76 -21.77
CA LEU A 46 3.77 -20.90 -21.64
C LEU A 46 4.26 -22.30 -22.05
N ALA A 47 3.47 -23.33 -21.77
CA ALA A 47 3.80 -24.71 -22.11
C ALA A 47 3.69 -25.00 -23.62
N SER A 48 2.87 -24.24 -24.36
CA SER A 48 2.61 -24.45 -25.80
C SER A 48 3.49 -23.62 -26.72
N GLY A 49 4.24 -22.64 -26.19
CA GLY A 49 5.08 -21.74 -26.99
C GLY A 49 4.30 -20.85 -27.97
N ILE A 50 2.98 -20.83 -27.88
CA ILE A 50 2.11 -20.03 -28.74
C ILE A 50 1.82 -18.73 -28.03
N PRO A 51 2.08 -17.55 -28.63
CA PRO A 51 1.69 -16.28 -28.03
C PRO A 51 0.17 -16.24 -27.88
N VAL A 52 -0.30 -16.29 -26.64
CA VAL A 52 -1.73 -16.22 -26.33
C VAL A 52 -2.20 -14.80 -26.59
N SER A 53 -3.16 -14.65 -27.50
CA SER A 53 -4.01 -13.47 -27.56
C SER A 53 -4.75 -13.39 -26.23
N VAL A 54 -4.36 -12.41 -25.40
CA VAL A 54 -5.04 -12.13 -24.13
C VAL A 54 -6.52 -11.91 -24.47
N PRO A 55 -7.45 -12.75 -24.00
CA PRO A 55 -8.87 -12.47 -24.17
C PRO A 55 -9.16 -11.13 -23.51
N PRO A 56 -10.04 -10.30 -24.08
CA PRO A 56 -10.43 -9.05 -23.44
C PRO A 56 -10.86 -9.37 -22.02
N ALA A 57 -10.25 -8.67 -21.05
CA ALA A 57 -10.47 -8.90 -19.65
C ALA A 57 -11.96 -9.16 -19.38
N THR A 58 -12.26 -10.37 -18.90
CA THR A 58 -13.61 -10.68 -18.46
C THR A 58 -13.93 -9.67 -17.38
N VAL A 59 -14.84 -8.77 -17.68
CA VAL A 59 -15.33 -7.76 -16.73
C VAL A 59 -15.66 -8.50 -15.46
N CYS A 60 -14.90 -8.21 -14.42
CA CYS A 60 -15.19 -8.74 -13.09
C CYS A 60 -16.67 -8.50 -12.86
N ARG A 61 -17.39 -9.59 -12.61
CA ARG A 61 -18.82 -9.55 -12.28
C ARG A 61 -18.99 -8.49 -11.20
N ALA A 62 -19.82 -7.50 -11.45
CA ALA A 62 -20.19 -6.50 -10.47
C ALA A 62 -20.49 -7.21 -9.15
N VAL A 63 -19.74 -6.90 -8.13
CA VAL A 63 -20.08 -7.27 -6.75
C VAL A 63 -21.48 -6.72 -6.53
N PRO A 64 -22.44 -7.54 -6.07
CA PRO A 64 -23.78 -7.03 -5.87
C PRO A 64 -23.73 -5.86 -4.91
N ASP A 65 -24.28 -4.72 -5.34
CA ASP A 65 -24.53 -3.54 -4.54
C ASP A 65 -25.43 -3.89 -3.33
N LYS A 66 -24.82 -4.34 -2.28
CA LYS A 66 -25.40 -4.29 -0.96
C LYS A 66 -24.33 -3.73 -0.04
N PRO A 67 -24.43 -2.47 0.35
CA PRO A 67 -23.61 -1.97 1.44
C PRO A 67 -24.02 -2.77 2.68
N GLU A 68 -23.22 -3.75 3.09
CA GLU A 68 -23.22 -4.14 4.48
C GLU A 68 -22.79 -2.90 5.24
N GLU A 69 -23.69 -2.32 6.01
CA GLU A 69 -23.41 -1.28 6.97
C GLU A 69 -22.38 -1.85 7.97
N THR A 70 -21.10 -1.77 7.59
CA THR A 70 -20.03 -2.04 8.53
C THR A 70 -20.14 -0.95 9.59
N PRO A 71 -20.30 -1.29 10.89
CA PRO A 71 -20.42 -0.28 11.93
C PRO A 71 -19.24 0.67 11.82
N GLU A 72 -19.52 1.95 11.63
CA GLU A 72 -18.49 3.00 11.53
C GLU A 72 -17.60 2.89 12.77
N LYS A 73 -16.34 2.53 12.55
CA LYS A 73 -15.37 2.51 13.63
C LYS A 73 -15.30 3.93 14.21
N PRO A 74 -15.40 4.09 15.53
CA PRO A 74 -15.38 5.42 16.14
C PRO A 74 -14.15 6.17 15.69
N VAL A 75 -14.37 7.33 15.06
CA VAL A 75 -13.29 8.20 14.56
C VAL A 75 -12.55 8.74 15.76
N LYS A 76 -11.29 8.32 15.92
CA LYS A 76 -10.45 8.82 17.01
C LYS A 76 -10.12 10.30 16.79
N PRO A 77 -10.28 11.15 17.80
CA PRO A 77 -9.86 12.53 17.69
C PRO A 77 -8.35 12.59 17.43
N TYR A 78 -7.93 13.47 16.56
CA TYR A 78 -6.53 13.69 16.30
C TYR A 78 -6.25 15.16 16.00
N GLN A 79 -5.06 15.59 16.37
CA GLN A 79 -4.53 16.91 16.05
C GLN A 79 -3.07 16.76 15.66
N PHE A 80 -2.61 17.59 14.76
CA PHE A 80 -1.19 17.60 14.37
C PHE A 80 -0.71 19.01 14.10
N ARG A 81 0.59 19.20 14.25
CA ARG A 81 1.27 20.43 13.90
C ARG A 81 2.32 20.18 12.85
N GLU A 82 2.14 20.81 11.71
CA GLU A 82 3.11 20.75 10.62
C GLU A 82 4.33 21.63 10.92
N GLN A 83 5.44 21.29 10.29
CA GLN A 83 6.65 22.12 10.22
C GLN A 83 7.18 22.13 8.80
N LYS A 84 8.05 23.09 8.50
CA LYS A 84 8.82 23.06 7.26
C LYS A 84 9.76 21.85 7.31
N PHE A 85 9.96 21.18 6.17
CA PHE A 85 10.92 20.10 6.10
C PHE A 85 12.32 20.57 6.48
N PRO A 86 12.92 20.06 7.57
CA PRO A 86 14.32 20.28 7.88
C PRO A 86 15.21 19.68 6.79
N LEU A 87 16.43 20.19 6.62
CA LEU A 87 17.34 19.70 5.59
C LEU A 87 17.62 18.18 5.71
N ALA A 88 17.76 17.68 6.93
CA ALA A 88 17.96 16.23 7.16
C ALA A 88 16.83 15.37 6.62
N GLU A 89 15.58 15.85 6.72
CA GLU A 89 14.42 15.15 6.19
C GLU A 89 14.35 15.22 4.65
N LEU A 90 14.74 16.36 4.06
CA LEU A 90 14.86 16.47 2.60
C LEU A 90 15.93 15.53 2.05
N VAL A 91 17.07 15.38 2.73
CA VAL A 91 18.11 14.40 2.39
C VAL A 91 17.58 12.97 2.50
N TYR A 92 16.76 12.68 3.53
CA TYR A 92 16.10 11.37 3.65
C TYR A 92 15.21 11.05 2.45
N TRP A 93 14.41 12.00 1.98
CA TRP A 93 13.55 11.79 0.82
C TRP A 93 14.32 11.74 -0.49
N GLN A 94 15.38 12.54 -0.62
CA GLN A 94 16.24 12.62 -1.80
C GLN A 94 16.92 11.28 -2.13
N GLN A 95 17.24 10.44 -1.13
CA GLN A 95 17.84 9.11 -1.38
C GLN A 95 16.92 8.18 -2.20
N TYR A 96 15.61 8.48 -2.25
CA TYR A 96 14.60 7.76 -3.06
C TYR A 96 14.23 8.53 -4.32
N GLY A 97 14.96 9.60 -4.67
CA GLY A 97 14.64 10.49 -5.79
C GLY A 97 13.47 11.44 -5.54
N ILE A 98 12.90 11.46 -4.33
CA ILE A 98 11.70 12.21 -3.99
C ILE A 98 12.08 13.67 -3.68
N THR A 99 11.55 14.61 -4.47
CA THR A 99 11.81 16.05 -4.33
C THR A 99 10.77 16.75 -3.46
N PRO A 100 11.06 17.96 -2.95
CA PRO A 100 10.09 18.75 -2.19
C PRO A 100 8.78 19.02 -2.97
N GLU A 101 8.87 19.28 -4.26
CA GLU A 101 7.72 19.55 -5.14
C GLU A 101 6.85 18.29 -5.26
N LEU A 102 7.47 17.11 -5.29
CA LEU A 102 6.75 15.84 -5.32
C LEU A 102 6.03 15.59 -3.99
N LEU A 103 6.68 15.87 -2.86
CA LEU A 103 6.05 15.77 -1.54
C LEU A 103 4.83 16.68 -1.43
N GLU A 104 4.93 17.93 -1.89
CA GLU A 104 3.82 18.87 -1.93
C GLU A 104 2.68 18.37 -2.82
N ARG A 105 3.00 17.92 -4.04
CA ARG A 105 2.02 17.38 -5.01
C ARG A 105 1.22 16.21 -4.44
N TYR A 106 1.85 15.37 -3.63
CA TYR A 106 1.23 14.21 -2.98
C TYR A 106 0.71 14.51 -1.57
N LYS A 107 0.67 15.79 -1.18
CA LYS A 107 0.16 16.25 0.13
C LYS A 107 0.88 15.60 1.32
N VAL A 108 2.18 15.37 1.16
CA VAL A 108 3.05 14.88 2.23
C VAL A 108 3.61 16.06 3.00
N CYS A 109 3.55 16.02 4.32
CA CYS A 109 4.08 17.07 5.19
C CYS A 109 5.03 16.50 6.24
N SER A 110 5.95 17.35 6.72
CA SER A 110 6.71 17.10 7.93
C SER A 110 5.88 17.50 9.14
N LEU A 111 5.84 16.66 10.16
CA LEU A 111 5.07 16.88 11.39
C LEU A 111 6.01 17.12 12.56
N ARG A 112 5.71 18.18 13.33
CA ARG A 112 6.38 18.44 14.60
C ARG A 112 5.76 17.65 15.74
N GLU A 113 4.43 17.62 15.79
CA GLU A 113 3.68 16.98 16.87
C GLU A 113 2.43 16.29 16.30
N TYR A 114 2.06 15.20 16.94
CA TYR A 114 0.81 14.49 16.69
C TYR A 114 0.18 14.09 18.03
N HIS A 115 -1.08 14.42 18.22
CA HIS A 115 -1.88 14.12 19.39
C HIS A 115 -3.06 13.24 18.99
N SER A 116 -3.34 12.21 19.76
CA SER A 116 -4.51 11.35 19.56
C SER A 116 -4.81 10.59 20.87
N GLU A 117 -5.72 9.63 20.79
CA GLU A 117 -6.14 8.79 21.91
C GLU A 117 -5.99 7.31 21.60
N THR A 118 -5.69 6.51 22.61
CA THR A 118 -5.72 5.05 22.52
C THR A 118 -7.14 4.54 22.34
N ALA A 119 -7.32 3.23 22.16
CA ALA A 119 -8.64 2.62 22.11
C ALA A 119 -9.43 2.82 23.41
N GLU A 120 -8.72 2.95 24.52
CA GLU A 120 -9.26 3.17 25.87
C GLU A 120 -9.52 4.66 26.18
N GLY A 121 -9.35 5.57 25.21
CA GLY A 121 -9.54 7.02 25.39
C GLY A 121 -8.39 7.72 26.13
N LYS A 122 -7.22 7.06 26.30
CA LYS A 122 -6.07 7.68 26.94
C LYS A 122 -5.31 8.55 25.93
N PRO A 123 -5.11 9.86 26.21
CA PRO A 123 -4.39 10.74 25.30
C PRO A 123 -2.91 10.37 25.21
N TYR A 124 -2.35 10.52 24.02
CA TYR A 124 -0.92 10.38 23.77
C TYR A 124 -0.43 11.43 22.78
N THR A 125 0.86 11.73 22.87
CA THR A 125 1.53 12.69 21.98
C THR A 125 2.83 12.10 21.46
N TYR A 126 3.05 12.27 20.17
CA TYR A 126 4.34 12.03 19.53
C TYR A 126 4.94 13.37 19.09
N THR A 127 6.23 13.55 19.34
CA THR A 127 6.99 14.73 18.91
C THR A 127 8.14 14.25 18.03
N SER A 128 8.31 14.88 16.88
CA SER A 128 9.41 14.56 15.97
C SER A 128 10.74 15.10 16.50
N SER A 129 11.82 14.44 16.08
CA SER A 129 13.19 14.88 16.28
C SER A 129 14.01 14.58 15.01
N VAL A 130 15.27 15.02 14.99
CA VAL A 130 16.17 14.69 13.87
C VAL A 130 16.40 13.18 13.76
N ALA A 131 16.46 12.47 14.89
CA ALA A 131 16.65 11.02 14.91
C ALA A 131 15.34 10.26 14.61
N GLU A 132 14.20 10.84 14.95
CA GLU A 132 12.87 10.24 14.79
C GLU A 132 11.94 11.20 14.04
N PRO A 133 12.15 11.41 12.74
CA PRO A 133 11.28 12.26 11.93
C PRO A 133 9.89 11.65 11.80
N MET A 134 8.91 12.50 11.56
CA MET A 134 7.52 12.09 11.41
C MET A 134 6.89 12.79 10.20
N TYR A 135 6.34 12.00 9.31
CA TYR A 135 5.71 12.47 8.08
C TYR A 135 4.23 12.15 8.08
N GLY A 136 3.43 13.03 7.48
CA GLY A 136 2.00 12.86 7.33
C GLY A 136 1.60 12.76 5.86
N TYR A 137 0.92 11.68 5.47
CA TYR A 137 0.18 11.57 4.22
C TYR A 137 -1.22 12.09 4.46
N LYS A 138 -1.51 13.30 3.96
CA LYS A 138 -2.78 13.99 4.24
C LYS A 138 -3.87 13.61 3.25
N GLY A 139 -4.99 13.10 3.78
CA GLY A 139 -6.24 12.96 3.04
C GLY A 139 -7.27 14.03 3.42
N LYS A 140 -8.50 13.90 2.94
CA LYS A 140 -9.59 14.87 3.23
C LYS A 140 -10.04 14.84 4.70
N GLN A 141 -10.16 13.65 5.29
CA GLN A 141 -10.68 13.44 6.64
C GLN A 141 -9.77 12.52 7.47
N HIS A 142 -8.55 12.27 7.01
CA HIS A 142 -7.60 11.41 7.67
C HIS A 142 -6.16 11.88 7.45
N ILE A 143 -5.30 11.37 8.29
CA ILE A 143 -3.85 11.45 8.13
C ILE A 143 -3.23 10.09 8.48
N LYS A 144 -2.38 9.58 7.60
CA LYS A 144 -1.51 8.43 7.90
C LYS A 144 -0.14 8.96 8.24
N LEU A 145 0.36 8.63 9.42
CA LEU A 145 1.69 9.02 9.85
C LEU A 145 2.68 7.94 9.49
N TYR A 146 3.84 8.37 9.04
CA TYR A 146 4.98 7.53 8.75
C TYR A 146 6.17 7.96 9.61
N ARG A 147 6.67 7.04 10.42
CA ARG A 147 7.79 7.21 11.35
C ARG A 147 8.87 6.18 11.01
N PRO A 148 9.78 6.50 10.07
CA PRO A 148 10.69 5.51 9.46
C PRO A 148 11.58 4.78 10.47
N PHE A 149 11.95 5.44 11.57
CA PHE A 149 12.90 4.94 12.56
C PHE A 149 12.29 4.65 13.93
N SER A 150 10.96 4.66 14.05
CA SER A 150 10.25 4.48 15.31
C SER A 150 9.30 3.27 15.28
N THR A 151 8.92 2.80 16.45
CA THR A 151 7.87 1.80 16.66
C THR A 151 6.75 2.41 17.51
N PRO A 152 5.47 2.31 17.06
CA PRO A 152 5.01 1.82 15.78
C PRO A 152 5.44 2.71 14.61
N ARG A 153 5.68 2.10 13.46
CA ARG A 153 6.13 2.79 12.25
C ARG A 153 5.04 3.61 11.57
N PHE A 154 3.79 3.16 11.70
CA PHE A 154 2.62 3.83 11.15
C PHE A 154 1.60 4.11 12.23
N LEU A 155 0.95 5.26 12.12
CA LEU A 155 -0.17 5.68 12.95
C LEU A 155 -1.26 6.22 12.04
N TYR A 156 -2.51 6.15 12.50
CA TYR A 156 -3.66 6.52 11.71
C TYR A 156 -4.55 7.46 12.52
N GLY A 157 -4.89 8.61 11.95
CA GLY A 157 -5.80 9.59 12.51
C GLY A 157 -6.96 9.88 11.56
N GLY A 158 -8.16 10.04 12.11
CA GLY A 158 -9.36 10.32 11.34
C GLY A 158 -10.02 9.09 10.73
N SER A 159 -10.87 9.31 9.73
CA SER A 159 -11.62 8.26 9.03
C SER A 159 -10.97 7.96 7.70
N PHE A 160 -10.50 6.73 7.55
CA PHE A 160 -10.10 6.16 6.27
C PHE A 160 -11.33 5.54 5.65
N GLY A 161 -11.85 6.15 4.58
CA GLY A 161 -12.97 5.59 3.83
C GLY A 161 -12.60 4.23 3.22
N GLU A 162 -13.61 3.45 2.86
CA GLU A 162 -13.43 2.12 2.23
C GLU A 162 -12.59 2.16 0.94
N ASN A 163 -12.51 3.32 0.30
CA ASN A 163 -11.81 3.53 -0.96
C ASN A 163 -10.51 4.33 -0.78
N TYR A 164 -9.79 4.16 0.34
CA TYR A 164 -8.48 4.78 0.47
C TYR A 164 -7.55 4.31 -0.65
N CYS A 165 -7.05 5.25 -1.45
CA CYS A 165 -6.12 4.97 -2.52
C CYS A 165 -5.16 6.16 -2.65
N PHE A 166 -3.93 5.99 -2.21
CA PHE A 166 -2.90 7.02 -2.33
C PHE A 166 -2.32 7.04 -3.74
N GLY A 167 -2.15 8.23 -4.29
CA GLY A 167 -1.65 8.43 -5.65
C GLY A 167 -2.75 8.52 -6.71
N LEU A 168 -4.00 8.21 -6.39
CA LEU A 168 -5.10 8.22 -7.37
C LEU A 168 -5.35 9.62 -7.96
N GLU A 169 -5.33 10.67 -7.13
CA GLU A 169 -5.55 12.05 -7.57
C GLU A 169 -4.45 12.57 -8.52
N GLN A 170 -3.28 11.94 -8.53
CA GLN A 170 -2.13 12.32 -9.34
C GLN A 170 -2.03 11.57 -10.66
N LEU A 171 -2.91 10.58 -10.89
CA LEU A 171 -2.92 9.84 -12.14
C LEU A 171 -3.40 10.70 -13.31
N PRO A 172 -2.84 10.52 -14.50
CA PRO A 172 -3.39 11.09 -15.72
C PRO A 172 -4.70 10.40 -16.09
N ALA A 173 -5.54 11.05 -16.89
CA ALA A 173 -6.80 10.47 -17.35
C ALA A 173 -6.62 9.19 -18.20
N LYS A 174 -5.45 9.01 -18.80
CA LYS A 174 -5.06 7.82 -19.60
C LYS A 174 -3.57 7.55 -19.40
N GLY A 175 -3.18 6.29 -19.46
CA GLY A 175 -1.79 5.84 -19.39
C GLY A 175 -1.69 4.38 -19.80
N ASP A 176 -0.48 3.94 -20.16
CA ASP A 176 -0.25 2.58 -20.65
C ASP A 176 0.03 1.60 -19.52
N THR A 177 0.60 2.09 -18.42
CA THR A 177 1.02 1.25 -17.28
C THR A 177 0.71 1.93 -15.97
N LEU A 178 0.11 1.18 -15.04
CA LEU A 178 -0.13 1.56 -13.66
C LEU A 178 0.53 0.55 -12.72
N PHE A 179 1.37 1.04 -11.81
CA PHE A 179 1.95 0.23 -10.75
C PHE A 179 1.06 0.25 -9.50
N ILE A 180 0.82 -0.92 -8.93
CA ILE A 180 0.16 -1.07 -7.63
C ILE A 180 1.23 -1.52 -6.64
N THR A 181 1.43 -0.77 -5.56
CA THR A 181 2.50 -0.99 -4.58
C THR A 181 1.96 -1.24 -3.18
N GLY A 182 2.85 -1.66 -2.28
CA GLY A 182 2.51 -1.94 -0.89
C GLY A 182 2.49 -0.72 0.04
N GLY A 183 2.91 0.47 -0.42
CA GLY A 183 2.96 1.64 0.45
C GLY A 183 3.19 2.98 -0.24
N GLU A 184 2.88 4.05 0.46
CA GLU A 184 2.90 5.43 -0.06
C GLU A 184 4.31 5.87 -0.48
N LYS A 185 5.34 5.46 0.26
CA LYS A 185 6.72 5.79 -0.09
C LYS A 185 7.14 5.19 -1.43
N ASP A 186 6.67 3.98 -1.73
CA ASP A 186 6.98 3.31 -2.99
C ASP A 186 6.26 4.00 -4.16
N VAL A 187 5.01 4.46 -3.95
CA VAL A 187 4.29 5.31 -4.91
C VAL A 187 5.08 6.58 -5.21
N LEU A 188 5.58 7.27 -4.18
CA LEU A 188 6.38 8.48 -4.34
C LEU A 188 7.70 8.22 -5.08
N SER A 189 8.38 7.11 -4.76
CA SER A 189 9.62 6.74 -5.44
C SER A 189 9.40 6.44 -6.91
N LEU A 190 8.35 5.68 -7.25
CA LEU A 190 7.99 5.42 -8.65
C LEU A 190 7.61 6.71 -9.38
N ALA A 191 6.83 7.59 -8.75
CA ALA A 191 6.46 8.88 -9.32
C ALA A 191 7.67 9.79 -9.55
N ALA A 192 8.68 9.75 -8.68
CA ALA A 192 9.94 10.47 -8.85
C ALA A 192 10.69 10.03 -10.13
N HIS A 193 10.51 8.80 -10.55
CA HIS A 193 11.10 8.23 -11.77
C HIS A 193 10.15 8.27 -12.98
N GLY A 194 9.03 8.99 -12.89
CA GLY A 194 8.10 9.20 -14.01
C GLY A 194 7.07 8.07 -14.21
N PHE A 195 6.96 7.14 -13.28
CA PHE A 195 5.97 6.06 -13.33
C PHE A 195 4.67 6.46 -12.62
N HIS A 196 3.56 5.93 -13.09
CA HIS A 196 2.25 6.07 -12.44
C HIS A 196 2.05 4.94 -11.46
N ALA A 197 1.79 5.27 -10.20
CA ALA A 197 1.64 4.29 -9.14
C ALA A 197 0.56 4.67 -8.14
N ILE A 198 -0.05 3.65 -7.52
CA ILE A 198 -1.00 3.78 -6.42
C ILE A 198 -0.73 2.73 -5.34
N CYS A 199 -1.25 2.96 -4.13
CA CYS A 199 -1.37 1.94 -3.09
C CYS A 199 -2.69 2.10 -2.29
N PHE A 200 -3.08 1.03 -1.58
CA PHE A 200 -4.29 0.93 -0.77
C PHE A 200 -3.98 0.82 0.73
#